data_18e2ffe1b1386c3667c66a0d8f63466a
#
_entry.id   18e2ffe1b1386c3667c66a0d8f63466a
#
_cell.length_a   1.000
_cell.length_b   1.000
_cell.length_c   1.000
_cell.angle_alpha   90.00
_cell.angle_beta   90.00
_cell.angle_gamma   90.00
#
_symmetry.space_group_name_H-M   'P 1'
#
loop_
_entity.id
_entity.type
_entity.pdbx_description
1 polymer ?
#
loop_
_entity_poly.entity_id
_entity_poly.type
_entity_poly.pdbx_seq_one_letter_code
_entity_poly.pdbx_strand_id
1 'polypeptide(L)'
;LERVKELVLPNFVRTSSTDYMAHLHSAALLETIAAELIISVFNQSMDSWDQSPVATEIEVETIRHLCKLYGYNPVTADGVFTSGGSQSNQTAIILARDWYCNEILQYDVKKYGLNEKCSKLRMYTSEISHFSMEKSAHILGLGYQSVIKVPVDNHKRMDITALRSLIDADIKAGNIPFLIVGTVGTTDFGSIDPLEDLAALAREHNMWLHADAAYGSG
;
A
#
# COMPACT_ATOMS: atom_id res chain seq x y z
N LEU A 1 36.48 -1.93 10.22
CA LEU A 1 36.35 -0.72 9.37
C LEU A 1 37.07 -0.90 8.00
N GLU A 2 38.28 -1.48 7.92
CA GLU A 2 39.01 -1.67 6.65
C GLU A 2 38.22 -2.56 5.66
N ARG A 3 37.70 -3.71 6.09
CA ARG A 3 36.84 -4.55 5.23
C ARG A 3 35.61 -3.82 4.68
N VAL A 4 35.05 -2.89 5.43
CA VAL A 4 33.94 -2.05 4.95
C VAL A 4 34.41 -1.11 3.85
N LYS A 5 35.56 -0.48 4.02
CA LYS A 5 36.14 0.42 3.00
C LYS A 5 36.51 -0.33 1.71
N GLU A 6 37.06 -1.52 1.84
CA GLU A 6 37.55 -2.30 0.70
C GLU A 6 36.45 -3.08 -0.02
N LEU A 7 35.48 -3.66 0.69
CA LEU A 7 34.51 -4.58 0.14
C LEU A 7 33.08 -4.00 0.04
N VAL A 8 32.71 -3.08 0.90
CA VAL A 8 31.32 -2.58 0.96
C VAL A 8 31.18 -1.27 0.20
N LEU A 9 31.95 -0.25 0.60
CA LEU A 9 31.78 1.10 0.03
C LEU A 9 31.97 1.17 -1.51
N PRO A 10 32.93 0.47 -2.12
CA PRO A 10 33.10 0.51 -3.58
C PRO A 10 31.94 -0.13 -4.36
N ASN A 11 31.15 -0.99 -3.70
CA ASN A 11 30.06 -1.73 -4.32
C ASN A 11 28.68 -1.12 -4.04
N PHE A 12 28.59 0.00 -3.32
CA PHE A 12 27.33 0.71 -3.16
C PHE A 12 26.95 1.48 -4.42
N VAL A 13 25.66 1.43 -4.75
CA VAL A 13 25.07 2.32 -5.74
C VAL A 13 24.97 3.72 -5.13
N ARG A 14 25.62 4.70 -5.74
CA ARG A 14 25.62 6.08 -5.27
C ARG A 14 24.41 6.84 -5.79
N THR A 15 23.31 6.79 -5.07
CA THR A 15 22.08 7.51 -5.44
C THR A 15 22.23 9.03 -5.46
N SER A 16 23.25 9.57 -4.77
CA SER A 16 23.60 11.00 -4.76
C SER A 16 24.50 11.42 -5.93
N SER A 17 24.93 10.49 -6.80
CA SER A 17 25.74 10.82 -7.99
C SER A 17 24.90 11.52 -9.04
N THR A 18 25.46 12.51 -9.72
CA THR A 18 24.87 13.16 -10.88
C THR A 18 24.65 12.21 -12.07
N ASP A 19 25.36 11.08 -12.09
CA ASP A 19 25.23 10.03 -13.12
C ASP A 19 24.17 8.98 -12.80
N TYR A 20 23.53 9.07 -11.62
CA TYR A 20 22.49 8.14 -11.23
C TYR A 20 21.13 8.56 -11.81
N MET A 21 20.58 7.74 -12.69
CA MET A 21 19.32 8.01 -13.38
C MET A 21 18.33 6.84 -13.32
N ALA A 22 18.71 5.73 -12.69
CA ALA A 22 17.85 4.56 -12.59
C ALA A 22 17.09 4.54 -11.26
N HIS A 23 15.91 3.90 -11.28
CA HIS A 23 15.03 3.73 -10.12
C HIS A 23 14.43 5.05 -9.57
N LEU A 24 13.64 4.96 -8.53
CA LEU A 24 12.97 6.09 -7.87
C LEU A 24 13.64 6.38 -6.51
N HIS A 25 14.95 6.56 -6.51
CA HIS A 25 15.73 6.82 -5.30
C HIS A 25 16.25 8.26 -5.30
N SER A 26 15.95 9.00 -4.24
CA SER A 26 16.53 10.33 -3.99
C SER A 26 17.79 10.23 -3.14
N ALA A 27 18.61 11.28 -3.19
CA ALA A 27 19.72 11.44 -2.23
C ALA A 27 19.16 11.65 -0.82
N ALA A 28 19.93 11.16 0.19
CA ALA A 28 19.57 11.40 1.59
C ALA A 28 19.73 12.90 1.94
N LEU A 29 18.80 13.42 2.74
CA LEU A 29 18.87 14.75 3.30
C LEU A 29 19.80 14.76 4.53
N LEU A 30 20.44 15.89 4.82
CA LEU A 30 21.31 16.02 6.00
C LEU A 30 20.52 15.79 7.30
N GLU A 31 19.28 16.25 7.34
CA GLU A 31 18.37 16.09 8.47
C GLU A 31 18.05 14.60 8.72
N THR A 32 17.85 13.82 7.67
CA THR A 32 17.59 12.37 7.81
C THR A 32 18.83 11.62 8.29
N ILE A 33 20.02 12.01 7.83
CA ILE A 33 21.29 11.43 8.32
C ILE A 33 21.48 11.73 9.81
N ALA A 34 21.18 12.96 10.23
CA ALA A 34 21.27 13.34 11.65
C ALA A 34 20.23 12.58 12.49
N ALA A 35 19.01 12.42 12.00
CA ALA A 35 17.96 11.65 12.66
C ALA A 35 18.35 10.17 12.82
N GLU A 36 18.89 9.54 11.78
CA GLU A 36 19.38 8.16 11.85
C GLU A 36 20.52 7.98 12.86
N LEU A 37 21.42 8.97 12.98
CA LEU A 37 22.46 8.94 14.01
C LEU A 37 21.85 8.94 15.42
N ILE A 38 20.85 9.81 15.66
CA ILE A 38 20.14 9.87 16.96
C ILE A 38 19.43 8.54 17.23
N ILE A 39 18.69 8.01 16.27
CA ILE A 39 17.99 6.73 16.39
C ILE A 39 18.97 5.61 16.75
N SER A 40 20.09 5.54 16.05
CA SER A 40 21.11 4.51 16.28
C SER A 40 21.78 4.62 17.65
N VAL A 41 22.01 5.83 18.16
CA VAL A 41 22.64 6.07 19.47
C VAL A 41 21.70 5.68 20.61
N PHE A 42 20.44 6.10 20.56
CA PHE A 42 19.46 5.80 21.60
C PHE A 42 18.84 4.42 21.49
N ASN A 43 18.75 3.88 20.28
CA ASN A 43 18.29 2.53 19.96
C ASN A 43 17.03 2.09 20.75
N GLN A 44 16.04 2.96 20.81
CA GLN A 44 14.80 2.71 21.55
C GLN A 44 13.91 1.69 20.84
N SER A 45 13.19 0.88 21.59
CA SER A 45 12.17 -0.01 21.08
C SER A 45 10.83 0.71 21.03
N MET A 46 10.10 0.58 19.92
CA MET A 46 8.70 1.04 19.80
C MET A 46 7.70 -0.11 19.98
N ASP A 47 8.10 -1.20 20.64
CA ASP A 47 7.24 -2.34 20.94
C ASP A 47 6.11 -1.97 21.90
N SER A 48 6.40 -1.08 22.85
CA SER A 48 5.39 -0.55 23.76
C SER A 48 5.65 0.94 24.05
N TRP A 49 4.58 1.64 24.43
CA TRP A 49 4.62 3.09 24.64
C TRP A 49 5.65 3.51 25.71
N ASP A 50 5.78 2.76 26.78
CA ASP A 50 6.70 3.03 27.89
C ASP A 50 8.18 2.84 27.53
N GLN A 51 8.49 2.09 26.48
CA GLN A 51 9.86 1.88 26.00
C GLN A 51 10.37 3.03 25.12
N SER A 52 9.46 3.76 24.46
CA SER A 52 9.80 4.91 23.63
C SER A 52 8.65 5.93 23.57
N PRO A 53 8.35 6.63 24.67
CA PRO A 53 7.22 7.55 24.71
C PRO A 53 7.32 8.67 23.67
N VAL A 54 8.48 9.30 23.55
CA VAL A 54 8.68 10.44 22.64
C VAL A 54 8.59 10.00 21.15
N ALA A 55 9.12 8.85 20.79
CA ALA A 55 9.05 8.38 19.40
C ALA A 55 7.61 8.00 19.01
N THR A 56 6.86 7.45 19.94
CA THR A 56 5.43 7.17 19.74
C THR A 56 4.64 8.47 19.51
N GLU A 57 4.87 9.51 20.30
CA GLU A 57 4.23 10.82 20.11
C GLU A 57 4.62 11.46 18.77
N ILE A 58 5.89 11.35 18.36
CA ILE A 58 6.35 11.84 17.05
C ILE A 58 5.62 11.11 15.92
N GLU A 59 5.44 9.78 16.00
CA GLU A 59 4.68 9.02 15.00
C GLU A 59 3.23 9.50 14.93
N VAL A 60 2.54 9.61 16.05
CA VAL A 60 1.15 10.06 16.12
C VAL A 60 0.99 11.47 15.55
N GLU A 61 1.87 12.40 15.91
CA GLU A 61 1.85 13.78 15.41
C GLU A 61 2.09 13.82 13.90
N THR A 62 3.05 13.03 13.41
CA THR A 62 3.37 12.95 11.98
C THR A 62 2.21 12.39 11.18
N ILE A 63 1.56 11.33 11.66
CA ILE A 63 0.36 10.75 11.03
C ILE A 63 -0.78 11.76 10.97
N ARG A 64 -1.04 12.49 12.06
CA ARG A 64 -2.06 13.55 12.09
C ARG A 64 -1.76 14.66 11.09
N HIS A 65 -0.49 15.02 10.95
CA HIS A 65 -0.06 16.01 9.96
C HIS A 65 -0.30 15.50 8.53
N LEU A 66 0.08 14.26 8.23
CA LEU A 66 -0.16 13.63 6.92
C LEU A 66 -1.66 13.51 6.63
N CYS A 67 -2.48 13.11 7.60
CA CYS A 67 -3.94 13.09 7.43
C CYS A 67 -4.49 14.45 6.99
N LYS A 68 -4.05 15.54 7.63
CA LYS A 68 -4.44 16.90 7.24
C LYS A 68 -3.97 17.26 5.83
N LEU A 69 -2.72 16.92 5.49
CA LEU A 69 -2.13 17.19 4.18
C LEU A 69 -2.93 16.54 3.05
N TYR A 70 -3.39 15.31 3.26
CA TYR A 70 -4.20 14.57 2.29
C TYR A 70 -5.72 14.84 2.39
N GLY A 71 -6.13 15.80 3.19
CA GLY A 71 -7.54 16.18 3.32
C GLY A 71 -8.40 15.22 4.14
N TYR A 72 -7.80 14.28 4.86
CA TYR A 72 -8.52 13.45 5.83
C TYR A 72 -8.80 14.20 7.12
N ASN A 73 -9.88 13.81 7.81
CA ASN A 73 -10.15 14.32 9.14
C ASN A 73 -9.17 13.69 10.16
N PRO A 74 -8.25 14.46 10.75
CA PRO A 74 -7.21 13.94 11.64
C PRO A 74 -7.73 13.44 12.99
N VAL A 75 -9.03 13.61 13.27
CA VAL A 75 -9.68 13.09 14.49
C VAL A 75 -10.19 11.66 14.27
N THR A 76 -10.63 11.34 13.05
CA THR A 76 -11.23 10.05 12.69
C THR A 76 -10.37 9.18 11.79
N ALA A 77 -9.37 9.79 11.13
CA ALA A 77 -8.38 9.05 10.34
C ALA A 77 -7.18 8.70 11.20
N ASP A 78 -6.58 7.59 10.89
CA ASP A 78 -5.38 7.08 11.54
C ASP A 78 -4.43 6.46 10.52
N GLY A 79 -3.23 6.10 10.96
CA GLY A 79 -2.22 5.51 10.11
C GLY A 79 -1.12 4.83 10.92
N VAL A 80 -0.23 4.15 10.22
CA VAL A 80 0.94 3.48 10.80
C VAL A 80 2.10 3.52 9.82
N PHE A 81 3.30 3.75 10.31
CA PHE A 81 4.50 3.56 9.52
C PHE A 81 4.82 2.08 9.38
N THR A 82 5.22 1.68 8.18
CA THR A 82 5.60 0.30 7.85
C THR A 82 7.03 0.25 7.32
N SER A 83 7.58 -0.95 7.15
CA SER A 83 8.94 -1.13 6.63
C SER A 83 9.10 -0.82 5.14
N GLY A 84 8.01 -0.53 4.44
CA GLY A 84 8.02 -0.20 3.01
C GLY A 84 6.68 -0.39 2.32
N GLY A 85 6.54 0.07 1.07
CA GLY A 85 5.29 0.07 0.32
C GLY A 85 4.62 -1.30 0.19
N SER A 86 5.39 -2.38 0.06
CA SER A 86 4.82 -3.74 0.04
C SER A 86 4.09 -4.09 1.34
N GLN A 87 4.65 -3.71 2.49
CA GLN A 87 3.98 -3.93 3.77
C GLN A 87 2.79 -2.98 3.95
N SER A 88 2.89 -1.74 3.48
CA SER A 88 1.76 -0.79 3.46
C SER A 88 0.58 -1.35 2.67
N ASN A 89 0.84 -1.84 1.44
CA ASN A 89 -0.18 -2.48 0.61
C ASN A 89 -0.77 -3.73 1.27
N GLN A 90 0.07 -4.57 1.88
CA GLN A 90 -0.41 -5.74 2.63
C GLN A 90 -1.31 -5.33 3.80
N THR A 91 -0.93 -4.30 4.56
CA THR A 91 -1.73 -3.77 5.66
C THR A 91 -3.08 -3.26 5.16
N ALA A 92 -3.10 -2.51 4.05
CA ALA A 92 -4.34 -2.02 3.45
C ALA A 92 -5.28 -3.16 2.99
N ILE A 93 -4.72 -4.23 2.41
CA ILE A 93 -5.50 -5.40 2.00
C ILE A 93 -6.07 -6.14 3.22
N ILE A 94 -5.29 -6.26 4.33
CA ILE A 94 -5.78 -6.82 5.59
C ILE A 94 -6.98 -6.02 6.10
N LEU A 95 -6.84 -4.69 6.17
CA LEU A 95 -7.91 -3.81 6.65
C LEU A 95 -9.16 -3.92 5.77
N ALA A 96 -8.99 -3.89 4.45
CA ALA A 96 -10.09 -4.03 3.51
C ALA A 96 -10.81 -5.38 3.63
N ARG A 97 -10.05 -6.48 3.71
CA ARG A 97 -10.60 -7.83 3.89
C ARG A 97 -11.36 -7.96 5.20
N ASP A 98 -10.72 -7.53 6.31
CA ASP A 98 -11.30 -7.68 7.63
C ASP A 98 -12.56 -6.83 7.80
N TRP A 99 -12.53 -5.59 7.29
CA TRP A 99 -13.70 -4.72 7.24
C TRP A 99 -14.82 -5.34 6.41
N TYR A 100 -14.52 -5.78 5.18
CA TYR A 100 -15.52 -6.34 4.28
C TYR A 100 -16.13 -7.63 4.84
N CYS A 101 -15.31 -8.51 5.39
CA CYS A 101 -15.78 -9.73 6.03
C CYS A 101 -16.68 -9.42 7.23
N ASN A 102 -16.31 -8.47 8.07
CA ASN A 102 -17.07 -8.12 9.26
C ASN A 102 -18.37 -7.38 8.91
N GLU A 103 -18.29 -6.28 8.16
CA GLU A 103 -19.42 -5.40 7.90
C GLU A 103 -20.37 -5.93 6.83
N ILE A 104 -19.86 -6.57 5.78
CA ILE A 104 -20.68 -7.00 4.65
C ILE A 104 -21.05 -8.49 4.74
N LEU A 105 -20.08 -9.34 5.06
CA LEU A 105 -20.33 -10.79 5.13
C LEU A 105 -20.78 -11.26 6.53
N GLN A 106 -20.77 -10.38 7.53
CA GLN A 106 -21.10 -10.67 8.93
C GLN A 106 -20.28 -11.87 9.47
N TYR A 107 -18.99 -11.86 9.17
CA TYR A 107 -18.06 -12.92 9.51
C TYR A 107 -16.75 -12.38 10.05
N ASP A 108 -16.42 -12.71 11.29
CA ASP A 108 -15.17 -12.29 11.95
C ASP A 108 -14.01 -13.19 11.52
N VAL A 109 -13.29 -12.74 10.47
CA VAL A 109 -12.13 -13.48 9.95
C VAL A 109 -10.95 -13.48 10.93
N LYS A 110 -10.83 -12.48 11.80
CA LYS A 110 -9.77 -12.42 12.81
C LYS A 110 -9.92 -13.55 13.84
N LYS A 111 -11.17 -13.87 14.18
CA LYS A 111 -11.50 -14.88 15.19
C LYS A 111 -11.52 -16.28 14.61
N TYR A 112 -12.07 -16.45 13.42
CA TYR A 112 -12.38 -17.78 12.88
C TYR A 112 -11.49 -18.20 11.71
N GLY A 113 -10.61 -17.30 11.21
CA GLY A 113 -9.80 -17.55 10.03
C GLY A 113 -10.58 -17.44 8.72
N LEU A 114 -9.97 -17.85 7.62
CA LEU A 114 -10.61 -17.82 6.30
C LEU A 114 -11.60 -18.99 6.15
N ASN A 115 -12.78 -18.72 5.60
CA ASN A 115 -13.79 -19.72 5.26
C ASN A 115 -13.99 -19.83 3.75
N GLU A 116 -14.91 -20.67 3.29
CA GLU A 116 -15.22 -20.85 1.85
C GLU A 116 -15.62 -19.55 1.14
N LYS A 117 -16.30 -18.63 1.84
CA LYS A 117 -16.65 -17.32 1.25
C LYS A 117 -15.40 -16.48 0.96
N CYS A 118 -14.38 -16.58 1.80
CA CYS A 118 -13.12 -15.83 1.61
C CYS A 118 -12.37 -16.27 0.35
N SER A 119 -12.50 -17.50 -0.10
CA SER A 119 -11.90 -17.97 -1.35
C SER A 119 -12.53 -17.31 -2.61
N LYS A 120 -13.71 -16.73 -2.46
CA LYS A 120 -14.45 -16.02 -3.51
C LYS A 120 -14.16 -14.53 -3.55
N LEU A 121 -13.43 -14.00 -2.59
CA LEU A 121 -13.05 -12.58 -2.56
C LEU A 121 -12.20 -12.21 -3.79
N ARG A 122 -12.52 -11.07 -4.42
CA ARG A 122 -11.80 -10.55 -5.59
C ARG A 122 -11.38 -9.11 -5.36
N MET A 123 -10.11 -8.83 -5.62
CA MET A 123 -9.57 -7.47 -5.67
C MET A 123 -9.16 -7.12 -7.10
N TYR A 124 -9.32 -5.88 -7.47
CA TYR A 124 -9.06 -5.39 -8.82
C TYR A 124 -7.93 -4.39 -8.79
N THR A 125 -6.96 -4.58 -9.68
CA THR A 125 -5.80 -3.71 -9.82
C THR A 125 -5.40 -3.62 -11.28
N SER A 126 -4.78 -2.53 -11.72
CA SER A 126 -4.35 -2.43 -13.10
C SER A 126 -3.31 -3.50 -13.43
N GLU A 127 -3.26 -3.95 -14.67
CA GLU A 127 -2.29 -4.95 -15.13
C GLU A 127 -0.83 -4.51 -14.96
N ILE A 128 -0.59 -3.20 -14.86
CA ILE A 128 0.71 -2.58 -14.65
C ILE A 128 0.95 -2.12 -13.20
N SER A 129 0.08 -2.47 -12.27
CA SER A 129 0.26 -2.18 -10.85
C SER A 129 1.44 -2.96 -10.27
N HIS A 130 1.95 -2.48 -9.14
CA HIS A 130 3.06 -3.12 -8.46
C HIS A 130 2.71 -4.57 -8.01
N PHE A 131 3.64 -5.49 -8.18
CA PHE A 131 3.47 -6.93 -7.87
C PHE A 131 3.21 -7.24 -6.38
N SER A 132 3.32 -6.24 -5.49
CA SER A 132 3.01 -6.41 -4.06
C SER A 132 1.56 -6.84 -3.81
N MET A 133 0.63 -6.54 -4.73
CA MET A 133 -0.77 -6.94 -4.59
C MET A 133 -0.92 -8.47 -4.62
N GLU A 134 -0.32 -9.13 -5.62
CA GLU A 134 -0.35 -10.59 -5.72
C GLU A 134 0.39 -11.25 -4.56
N LYS A 135 1.57 -10.71 -4.20
CA LYS A 135 2.33 -11.23 -3.05
C LYS A 135 1.54 -11.13 -1.75
N SER A 136 0.87 -10.01 -1.53
CA SER A 136 0.02 -9.81 -0.35
C SER A 136 -1.18 -10.76 -0.35
N ALA A 137 -1.85 -10.94 -1.49
CA ALA A 137 -2.94 -11.89 -1.63
C ALA A 137 -2.50 -13.32 -1.30
N HIS A 138 -1.30 -13.72 -1.75
CA HIS A 138 -0.72 -15.01 -1.42
C HIS A 138 -0.45 -15.17 0.09
N ILE A 139 0.25 -14.21 0.70
CA ILE A 139 0.59 -14.24 2.13
C ILE A 139 -0.66 -14.29 3.00
N LEU A 140 -1.72 -13.59 2.59
CA LEU A 140 -2.99 -13.50 3.31
C LEU A 140 -3.92 -14.71 3.07
N GLY A 141 -3.48 -15.71 2.31
CA GLY A 141 -4.25 -16.91 2.01
C GLY A 141 -5.40 -16.72 1.03
N LEU A 142 -5.48 -15.56 0.36
CA LEU A 142 -6.49 -15.30 -0.68
C LEU A 142 -6.10 -15.95 -2.01
N GLY A 143 -4.82 -16.15 -2.26
CA GLY A 143 -4.26 -16.71 -3.49
C GLY A 143 -4.16 -15.71 -4.64
N TYR A 144 -3.28 -15.97 -5.61
CA TYR A 144 -3.06 -15.08 -6.77
C TYR A 144 -4.31 -14.88 -7.62
N GLN A 145 -5.18 -15.88 -7.72
CA GLN A 145 -6.42 -15.80 -8.51
C GLN A 145 -7.46 -14.84 -7.93
N SER A 146 -7.29 -14.38 -6.69
CA SER A 146 -8.14 -13.34 -6.12
C SER A 146 -7.82 -11.95 -6.67
N VAL A 147 -6.66 -11.77 -7.31
CA VAL A 147 -6.21 -10.50 -7.89
C VAL A 147 -6.55 -10.47 -9.37
N ILE A 148 -7.54 -9.68 -9.72
CA ILE A 148 -8.02 -9.51 -11.07
C ILE A 148 -7.27 -8.35 -11.72
N LYS A 149 -6.52 -8.64 -12.79
CA LYS A 149 -5.81 -7.64 -13.57
C LYS A 149 -6.74 -6.96 -14.55
N VAL A 150 -6.87 -5.65 -14.40
CA VAL A 150 -7.69 -4.80 -15.26
C VAL A 150 -6.82 -4.22 -16.35
N PRO A 151 -7.21 -4.30 -17.64
CA PRO A 151 -6.50 -3.64 -18.73
C PRO A 151 -6.37 -2.13 -18.50
N VAL A 152 -5.37 -1.52 -19.15
CA VAL A 152 -5.17 -0.08 -19.12
C VAL A 152 -5.59 0.59 -20.45
N ASP A 153 -5.92 1.87 -20.35
CA ASP A 153 -6.19 2.72 -21.50
C ASP A 153 -4.89 3.14 -22.23
N ASN A 154 -5.02 3.95 -23.29
CA ASN A 154 -3.89 4.45 -24.07
C ASN A 154 -2.97 5.38 -23.25
N HIS A 155 -3.42 5.90 -22.11
CA HIS A 155 -2.65 6.70 -21.17
C HIS A 155 -2.07 5.88 -20.03
N LYS A 156 -2.11 4.55 -20.12
CA LYS A 156 -1.63 3.63 -19.09
C LYS A 156 -2.34 3.80 -17.74
N ARG A 157 -3.64 4.09 -17.76
CA ARG A 157 -4.50 4.19 -16.58
C ARG A 157 -5.50 3.04 -16.59
N MET A 158 -5.95 2.57 -15.45
CA MET A 158 -6.96 1.53 -15.36
C MET A 158 -8.20 1.86 -16.19
N ASP A 159 -8.61 0.96 -17.08
CA ASP A 159 -9.80 1.14 -17.90
C ASP A 159 -11.05 0.86 -17.06
N ILE A 160 -11.83 1.91 -16.81
CA ILE A 160 -13.06 1.83 -15.99
C ILE A 160 -14.14 0.95 -16.63
N THR A 161 -14.24 0.95 -17.95
CA THR A 161 -15.23 0.12 -18.67
C THR A 161 -14.88 -1.36 -18.54
N ALA A 162 -13.60 -1.69 -18.70
CA ALA A 162 -13.11 -3.04 -18.49
C ALA A 162 -13.27 -3.48 -17.01
N LEU A 163 -12.95 -2.60 -16.05
CA LEU A 163 -13.13 -2.86 -14.63
C LEU A 163 -14.58 -3.20 -14.30
N ARG A 164 -15.54 -2.37 -14.75
CA ARG A 164 -16.98 -2.63 -14.54
C ARG A 164 -17.39 -3.98 -15.10
N SER A 165 -16.97 -4.30 -16.32
CA SER A 165 -17.29 -5.58 -16.95
C SER A 165 -16.75 -6.78 -16.18
N LEU A 166 -15.53 -6.67 -15.62
CA LEU A 166 -14.90 -7.71 -14.80
C LEU A 166 -15.64 -7.90 -13.47
N ILE A 167 -16.02 -6.80 -12.80
CA ILE A 167 -16.82 -6.85 -11.57
C ILE A 167 -18.16 -7.56 -11.83
N ASP A 168 -18.88 -7.18 -12.89
CA ASP A 168 -20.15 -7.79 -13.26
C ASP A 168 -20.01 -9.29 -13.58
N ALA A 169 -18.93 -9.67 -14.25
CA ALA A 169 -18.63 -11.07 -14.56
C ALA A 169 -18.38 -11.89 -13.30
N ASP A 170 -17.58 -11.33 -12.36
CA ASP A 170 -17.29 -11.97 -11.09
C ASP A 170 -18.54 -12.14 -10.22
N ILE A 171 -19.40 -11.13 -10.14
CA ILE A 171 -20.67 -11.22 -9.41
C ILE A 171 -21.55 -12.33 -10.02
N LYS A 172 -21.67 -12.39 -11.36
CA LYS A 172 -22.43 -13.43 -12.05
C LYS A 172 -21.85 -14.84 -11.82
N ALA A 173 -20.54 -14.96 -11.66
CA ALA A 173 -19.85 -16.21 -11.33
C ALA A 173 -19.97 -16.61 -9.85
N GLY A 174 -20.59 -15.78 -9.02
CA GLY A 174 -20.72 -15.99 -7.58
C GLY A 174 -19.47 -15.66 -6.78
N ASN A 175 -18.56 -14.89 -7.38
CA ASN A 175 -17.42 -14.27 -6.68
C ASN A 175 -17.86 -13.02 -5.92
N ILE A 176 -17.00 -12.53 -5.06
CA ILE A 176 -17.28 -11.44 -4.12
C ILE A 176 -16.25 -10.31 -4.32
N PRO A 177 -16.57 -9.29 -5.15
CA PRO A 177 -15.75 -8.08 -5.26
C PRO A 177 -15.66 -7.36 -3.90
N PHE A 178 -14.44 -7.12 -3.38
CA PHE A 178 -14.29 -6.47 -2.08
C PHE A 178 -13.36 -5.26 -2.08
N LEU A 179 -12.43 -5.18 -3.05
CA LEU A 179 -11.37 -4.18 -3.05
C LEU A 179 -11.04 -3.72 -4.47
N ILE A 180 -10.98 -2.40 -4.66
CA ILE A 180 -10.34 -1.78 -5.83
C ILE A 180 -9.05 -1.12 -5.36
N VAL A 181 -7.96 -1.34 -6.11
CA VAL A 181 -6.66 -0.70 -5.86
C VAL A 181 -6.34 0.20 -7.04
N GLY A 182 -6.39 1.51 -6.81
CA GLY A 182 -5.91 2.51 -7.76
C GLY A 182 -4.44 2.85 -7.51
N THR A 183 -3.63 2.93 -8.57
CA THR A 183 -2.21 3.30 -8.46
C THR A 183 -2.04 4.78 -8.77
N VAL A 184 -1.35 5.50 -7.89
CA VAL A 184 -1.03 6.92 -8.03
C VAL A 184 0.45 7.07 -8.36
N GLY A 185 0.77 6.91 -9.63
CA GLY A 185 2.14 6.87 -10.13
C GLY A 185 2.68 5.45 -10.24
N THR A 186 2.42 4.78 -11.39
CA THR A 186 2.96 3.44 -11.67
C THR A 186 4.47 3.48 -11.82
N THR A 187 5.16 2.41 -11.40
CA THR A 187 6.63 2.31 -11.43
C THR A 187 7.21 2.55 -12.83
N ASP A 188 6.58 1.99 -13.86
CA ASP A 188 7.15 2.04 -15.22
C ASP A 188 6.72 3.27 -16.01
N PHE A 189 5.53 3.85 -15.73
CA PHE A 189 4.95 4.90 -16.55
C PHE A 189 4.64 6.19 -15.80
N GLY A 190 4.63 6.17 -14.45
CA GLY A 190 4.20 7.30 -13.63
C GLY A 190 2.72 7.67 -13.82
N SER A 191 1.93 6.78 -14.46
CA SER A 191 0.51 7.01 -14.72
C SER A 191 -0.30 6.97 -13.43
N ILE A 192 -1.37 7.76 -13.39
CA ILE A 192 -2.28 7.86 -12.25
C ILE A 192 -3.64 7.33 -12.68
N ASP A 193 -4.14 6.33 -11.98
CA ASP A 193 -5.46 5.78 -12.21
C ASP A 193 -6.58 6.80 -11.89
N PRO A 194 -7.75 6.73 -12.55
CA PRO A 194 -8.83 7.69 -12.39
C PRO A 194 -9.56 7.50 -11.05
N LEU A 195 -8.96 7.99 -9.94
CA LEU A 195 -9.40 7.73 -8.58
C LEU A 195 -10.85 8.11 -8.29
N GLU A 196 -11.36 9.19 -8.90
CA GLU A 196 -12.75 9.62 -8.72
C GLU A 196 -13.74 8.58 -9.27
N ASP A 197 -13.46 8.05 -10.46
CA ASP A 197 -14.28 7.01 -11.09
C ASP A 197 -14.17 5.70 -10.30
N LEU A 198 -12.97 5.33 -9.85
CA LEU A 198 -12.74 4.17 -9.00
C LEU A 198 -13.52 4.29 -7.68
N ALA A 199 -13.53 5.47 -7.07
CA ALA A 199 -14.26 5.73 -5.84
C ALA A 199 -15.78 5.65 -6.05
N ALA A 200 -16.28 6.13 -7.19
CA ALA A 200 -17.69 6.01 -7.54
C ALA A 200 -18.10 4.54 -7.68
N LEU A 201 -17.29 3.76 -8.40
CA LEU A 201 -17.53 2.34 -8.62
C LEU A 201 -17.41 1.51 -7.32
N ALA A 202 -16.43 1.83 -6.48
CA ALA A 202 -16.28 1.19 -5.18
C ALA A 202 -17.50 1.43 -4.28
N ARG A 203 -18.06 2.63 -4.27
CA ARG A 203 -19.29 2.95 -3.53
C ARG A 203 -20.52 2.21 -4.10
N GLU A 204 -20.65 2.14 -5.42
CA GLU A 204 -21.74 1.44 -6.10
C GLU A 204 -21.84 -0.04 -5.67
N HIS A 205 -20.69 -0.69 -5.49
CA HIS A 205 -20.59 -2.11 -5.15
C HIS A 205 -20.22 -2.40 -3.68
N ASN A 206 -20.24 -1.40 -2.80
CA ASN A 206 -19.82 -1.52 -1.39
C ASN A 206 -18.43 -2.11 -1.21
N MET A 207 -17.51 -1.77 -2.09
CA MET A 207 -16.11 -2.21 -2.05
C MET A 207 -15.24 -1.20 -1.31
N TRP A 208 -14.14 -1.67 -0.76
CA TRP A 208 -13.06 -0.80 -0.27
C TRP A 208 -12.29 -0.21 -1.45
N LEU A 209 -11.85 1.04 -1.32
CA LEU A 209 -10.89 1.65 -2.24
C LEU A 209 -9.55 1.83 -1.51
N HIS A 210 -8.49 1.30 -2.09
CA HIS A 210 -7.11 1.56 -1.68
C HIS A 210 -6.37 2.33 -2.77
N ALA A 211 -5.68 3.39 -2.41
CA ALA A 211 -4.78 4.10 -3.31
C ALA A 211 -3.33 3.72 -2.99
N ASP A 212 -2.68 2.99 -3.90
CA ASP A 212 -1.22 2.79 -3.84
C ASP A 212 -0.55 4.06 -4.36
N ALA A 213 -0.21 4.94 -3.43
CA ALA A 213 0.41 6.23 -3.69
C ALA A 213 1.87 6.26 -3.22
N ALA A 214 2.58 5.14 -3.29
CA ALA A 214 3.98 5.03 -2.89
C ALA A 214 4.89 6.05 -3.58
N TYR A 215 4.54 6.45 -4.80
CA TYR A 215 5.22 7.51 -5.57
C TYR A 215 4.45 8.84 -5.53
N GLY A 216 3.16 8.82 -5.79
CA GLY A 216 2.36 10.01 -6.07
C GLY A 216 1.77 10.70 -4.86
N SER A 217 2.19 10.36 -3.63
CA SER A 217 1.73 11.01 -2.41
C SER A 217 2.55 12.25 -2.02
N GLY A 218 3.64 12.54 -2.73
CA GLY A 218 4.52 13.67 -2.47
C GLY A 218 4.12 14.96 -3.19
#